data_2a7dec197a3b3817f0ac8684a437693e
#
_entry.id   2a7dec197a3b3817f0ac8684a437693e
#
_cell.length_a   1.000
_cell.length_b   1.000
_cell.length_c   1.000
_cell.angle_alpha   90.00
_cell.angle_beta   90.00
_cell.angle_gamma   90.00
#
_symmetry.space_group_name_H-M   'P 1'
#
loop_
_entity.id
_entity.type
_entity.pdbx_description
1 polymer ?
#
loop_
_entity_poly.entity_id
_entity_poly.type
_entity_poly.pdbx_seq_one_letter_code
_entity_poly.pdbx_strand_id
1 'polypeptide(L)'
;MIYYFTGTGNSEYVARQLAKQLLEMPYVMNANSPMDPEGESMGFVFPVYSWGVPPNVKQFILQLPASFWQRVNVEQLPVWIVMTCGDEVAMAPEMIKKILKKVGVTPESIWSVIMPNNYVLLPGFNVDSKEVEQRKLKDAPSRIREIGEGIKAHRKCVDVVRGSMPRLKTGLVYPLFKRWGVFPKKWHSTDACVGCGICVKNCPQKNIVLDDSRHPQWGPDCCSCLACYHSCPRHAVGYGKETAKKGQYFLPPNLRK
;
A
#
# COMPACT_ATOMS: atom_id res chain seq x y z
N MET A 1 -17.30 -5.22 -2.01
CA MET A 1 -16.51 -4.00 -2.35
C MET A 1 -15.09 -4.09 -1.79
N ILE A 2 -14.06 -3.68 -2.54
CA ILE A 2 -12.65 -3.75 -2.12
C ILE A 2 -11.99 -2.39 -2.27
N TYR A 3 -11.55 -1.77 -1.19
CA TYR A 3 -10.70 -0.58 -1.24
C TYR A 3 -9.22 -0.95 -1.24
N TYR A 4 -8.44 -0.33 -2.11
CA TYR A 4 -6.99 -0.56 -2.10
C TYR A 4 -6.18 0.74 -2.17
N PHE A 5 -5.00 0.69 -1.57
CA PHE A 5 -3.96 1.70 -1.73
C PHE A 5 -2.69 1.04 -2.25
N THR A 6 -2.04 1.66 -3.23
CA THR A 6 -0.80 1.15 -3.82
C THR A 6 0.18 2.27 -4.16
N GLY A 7 1.48 2.00 -4.06
CA GLY A 7 2.54 2.86 -4.57
C GLY A 7 3.09 2.35 -5.90
N THR A 8 3.48 1.09 -5.95
CA THR A 8 4.17 0.48 -7.10
C THR A 8 3.39 -0.64 -7.78
N GLY A 9 2.10 -0.77 -7.50
CA GLY A 9 1.20 -1.73 -8.15
C GLY A 9 0.95 -3.02 -7.37
N ASN A 10 1.75 -3.38 -6.37
CA ASN A 10 1.63 -4.66 -5.65
C ASN A 10 0.23 -4.86 -5.04
N SER A 11 -0.23 -3.92 -4.21
CA SER A 11 -1.54 -4.03 -3.55
C SER A 11 -2.70 -3.92 -4.54
N GLU A 12 -2.54 -3.14 -5.62
CA GLU A 12 -3.52 -3.10 -6.69
C GLU A 12 -3.68 -4.46 -7.36
N TYR A 13 -2.57 -5.14 -7.67
CA TYR A 13 -2.60 -6.48 -8.24
C TYR A 13 -3.36 -7.45 -7.33
N VAL A 14 -3.03 -7.48 -6.04
CA VAL A 14 -3.72 -8.33 -5.05
C VAL A 14 -5.20 -8.00 -5.00
N ALA A 15 -5.57 -6.71 -4.91
CA ALA A 15 -6.96 -6.28 -4.87
C ALA A 15 -7.75 -6.69 -6.12
N ARG A 16 -7.17 -6.53 -7.32
CA ARG A 16 -7.81 -6.92 -8.58
C ARG A 16 -7.98 -8.43 -8.71
N GLN A 17 -7.00 -9.24 -8.28
CA GLN A 17 -7.12 -10.70 -8.30
C GLN A 17 -8.20 -11.19 -7.31
N LEU A 18 -8.27 -10.62 -6.10
CA LEU A 18 -9.34 -10.90 -5.14
C LEU A 18 -10.71 -10.44 -5.67
N ALA A 19 -10.78 -9.27 -6.29
CA ALA A 19 -12.01 -8.74 -6.89
C ALA A 19 -12.58 -9.69 -7.95
N LYS A 20 -11.74 -10.22 -8.84
CA LYS A 20 -12.14 -11.23 -9.83
C LYS A 20 -12.66 -12.51 -9.16
N GLN A 21 -12.00 -12.98 -8.11
CA GLN A 21 -12.36 -14.21 -7.41
C GLN A 21 -13.65 -14.06 -6.58
N LEU A 22 -13.85 -12.88 -5.95
CA LEU A 22 -14.98 -12.60 -5.08
C LEU A 22 -16.18 -11.97 -5.81
N LEU A 23 -16.05 -11.69 -7.12
CA LEU A 23 -17.03 -10.96 -7.92
C LEU A 23 -17.36 -9.56 -7.35
N GLU A 24 -16.34 -8.92 -6.77
CA GLU A 24 -16.41 -7.61 -6.14
C GLU A 24 -15.71 -6.54 -6.98
N MET A 25 -16.02 -5.26 -6.71
CA MET A 25 -15.37 -4.13 -7.40
C MET A 25 -14.21 -3.56 -6.59
N PRO A 26 -13.01 -3.37 -7.21
CA PRO A 26 -11.87 -2.75 -6.56
C PRO A 26 -11.86 -1.23 -6.78
N TYR A 27 -11.73 -0.47 -5.71
CA TYR A 27 -11.67 1.01 -5.71
C TYR A 27 -10.37 1.51 -5.07
N VAL A 28 -9.76 2.53 -5.68
CA VAL A 28 -8.58 3.19 -5.10
C VAL A 28 -9.00 3.99 -3.87
N MET A 29 -8.28 3.90 -2.76
CA MET A 29 -8.49 4.74 -1.57
C MET A 29 -8.17 6.21 -1.86
N ASN A 30 -9.17 7.00 -2.23
CA ASN A 30 -9.06 8.44 -2.46
C ASN A 30 -10.42 9.14 -2.24
N ALA A 31 -10.45 10.46 -2.42
CA ALA A 31 -11.68 11.25 -2.22
C ALA A 31 -12.82 10.94 -3.21
N ASN A 32 -12.53 10.28 -4.34
CA ASN A 32 -13.51 9.92 -5.35
C ASN A 32 -14.02 8.47 -5.19
N SER A 33 -13.57 7.76 -4.15
CA SER A 33 -14.03 6.40 -3.88
C SER A 33 -15.52 6.42 -3.48
N PRO A 34 -16.30 5.40 -3.86
CA PRO A 34 -17.65 5.25 -3.32
C PRO A 34 -17.65 5.29 -1.79
N MET A 35 -18.63 6.00 -1.23
CA MET A 35 -18.77 6.18 0.23
C MET A 35 -19.99 5.45 0.78
N ASP A 36 -20.57 4.55 -0.01
CA ASP A 36 -21.68 3.68 0.36
C ASP A 36 -21.24 2.22 0.16
N PRO A 37 -21.32 1.36 1.20
CA PRO A 37 -20.88 -0.03 1.07
C PRO A 37 -21.81 -0.79 0.13
N GLU A 38 -21.21 -1.48 -0.85
CA GLU A 38 -21.90 -2.33 -1.80
C GLU A 38 -21.28 -3.73 -1.81
N GLY A 39 -22.08 -4.76 -2.13
CA GLY A 39 -21.63 -6.14 -2.22
C GLY A 39 -21.74 -6.92 -0.92
N GLU A 40 -21.22 -8.14 -0.91
CA GLU A 40 -21.40 -9.12 0.18
C GLU A 40 -20.32 -9.01 1.26
N SER A 41 -19.26 -8.25 1.01
CA SER A 41 -18.16 -8.09 1.96
C SER A 41 -17.41 -6.77 1.77
N MET A 42 -16.62 -6.38 2.78
CA MET A 42 -15.81 -5.18 2.78
C MET A 42 -14.33 -5.51 2.93
N GLY A 43 -13.57 -5.27 1.85
CA GLY A 43 -12.13 -5.52 1.81
C GLY A 43 -11.26 -4.27 1.84
N PHE A 44 -10.14 -4.34 2.56
CA PHE A 44 -9.09 -3.31 2.53
C PHE A 44 -7.74 -3.95 2.19
N VAL A 45 -7.15 -3.53 1.06
CA VAL A 45 -5.87 -4.05 0.56
C VAL A 45 -4.83 -2.93 0.48
N PHE A 46 -3.73 -3.04 1.22
CA PHE A 46 -2.72 -1.99 1.29
C PHE A 46 -1.32 -2.51 1.65
N PRO A 47 -0.25 -1.76 1.34
CA PRO A 47 1.11 -2.14 1.71
C PRO A 47 1.38 -1.84 3.18
N VAL A 48 2.32 -2.57 3.77
CA VAL A 48 2.89 -2.24 5.08
C VAL A 48 4.06 -1.29 4.90
N TYR A 49 4.06 -0.16 5.62
CA TYR A 49 5.14 0.81 5.63
C TYR A 49 5.89 0.77 6.95
N SER A 50 7.16 0.39 6.90
CA SER A 50 8.01 0.28 8.10
C SER A 50 7.30 -0.46 9.26
N TRP A 51 6.73 -1.64 8.93
CA TRP A 51 6.01 -2.52 9.86
C TRP A 51 4.75 -1.92 10.49
N GLY A 52 4.11 -0.97 9.81
CA GLY A 52 2.87 -0.35 10.27
C GLY A 52 1.90 -0.02 9.14
N VAL A 53 0.72 0.43 9.51
CA VAL A 53 -0.34 0.85 8.59
C VAL A 53 0.02 2.23 8.00
N PRO A 54 -0.01 2.43 6.68
CA PRO A 54 0.26 3.72 6.06
C PRO A 54 -0.67 4.82 6.63
N PRO A 55 -0.14 6.04 6.91
CA PRO A 55 -0.96 7.12 7.47
C PRO A 55 -2.19 7.49 6.64
N ASN A 56 -2.05 7.50 5.32
CA ASN A 56 -3.15 7.80 4.39
C ASN A 56 -4.23 6.69 4.39
N VAL A 57 -3.86 5.42 4.55
CA VAL A 57 -4.84 4.32 4.73
C VAL A 57 -5.62 4.50 6.01
N LYS A 58 -4.93 4.81 7.13
CA LYS A 58 -5.59 5.14 8.40
C LYS A 58 -6.55 6.32 8.23
N GLN A 59 -6.10 7.39 7.56
CA GLN A 59 -6.91 8.58 7.32
C GLN A 59 -8.14 8.26 6.50
N PHE A 60 -8.00 7.52 5.39
CA PHE A 60 -9.10 7.10 4.55
C PHE A 60 -10.18 6.35 5.35
N ILE A 61 -9.80 5.33 6.12
CA ILE A 61 -10.72 4.54 6.94
C ILE A 61 -11.47 5.42 7.96
N LEU A 62 -10.78 6.36 8.60
CA LEU A 62 -11.40 7.25 9.60
C LEU A 62 -12.25 8.37 8.99
N GLN A 63 -12.08 8.67 7.71
CA GLN A 63 -12.86 9.67 6.96
C GLN A 63 -14.08 9.08 6.25
N LEU A 64 -14.22 7.76 6.18
CA LEU A 64 -15.46 7.15 5.71
C LEU A 64 -16.62 7.60 6.59
N PRO A 65 -17.80 7.96 6.02
CA PRO A 65 -18.93 8.48 6.77
C PRO A 65 -19.40 7.54 7.88
N ALA A 66 -19.96 8.10 8.95
CA ALA A 66 -20.54 7.29 10.02
C ALA A 66 -21.67 6.38 9.50
N SER A 67 -22.46 6.86 8.54
CA SER A 67 -23.52 6.09 7.85
C SER A 67 -22.94 4.85 7.13
N PHE A 68 -21.75 4.96 6.53
CA PHE A 68 -21.05 3.83 5.92
C PHE A 68 -20.81 2.71 6.94
N TRP A 69 -20.24 3.04 8.08
CA TRP A 69 -19.92 2.06 9.12
C TRP A 69 -21.17 1.54 9.83
N GLN A 70 -22.20 2.38 9.98
CA GLN A 70 -23.50 1.96 10.50
C GLN A 70 -24.11 0.89 9.58
N ARG A 71 -24.09 1.09 8.26
CA ARG A 71 -24.58 0.12 7.30
C ARG A 71 -23.77 -1.18 7.33
N VAL A 72 -22.46 -1.12 7.36
CA VAL A 72 -21.57 -2.30 7.53
C VAL A 72 -21.98 -3.13 8.75
N ASN A 73 -22.28 -2.47 9.88
CA ASN A 73 -22.67 -3.16 11.11
C ASN A 73 -24.11 -3.70 11.07
N VAL A 74 -25.06 -2.94 10.52
CA VAL A 74 -26.49 -3.34 10.43
C VAL A 74 -26.65 -4.53 9.49
N GLU A 75 -25.99 -4.51 8.33
CA GLU A 75 -26.01 -5.59 7.35
C GLU A 75 -25.05 -6.73 7.71
N GLN A 76 -24.27 -6.60 8.80
CA GLN A 76 -23.27 -7.55 9.27
C GLN A 76 -22.27 -7.94 8.16
N LEU A 77 -21.88 -6.98 7.33
CA LEU A 77 -20.95 -7.23 6.24
C LEU A 77 -19.59 -7.67 6.79
N PRO A 78 -19.06 -8.83 6.37
CA PRO A 78 -17.74 -9.28 6.78
C PRO A 78 -16.67 -8.28 6.35
N VAL A 79 -15.85 -7.82 7.29
CA VAL A 79 -14.71 -6.95 7.00
C VAL A 79 -13.42 -7.75 7.01
N TRP A 80 -12.65 -7.70 5.94
CA TRP A 80 -11.38 -8.41 5.83
C TRP A 80 -10.26 -7.49 5.35
N ILE A 81 -9.04 -7.82 5.74
CA ILE A 81 -7.83 -7.04 5.48
C ILE A 81 -6.78 -7.90 4.78
N VAL A 82 -6.18 -7.38 3.72
CA VAL A 82 -5.00 -7.99 3.09
C VAL A 82 -3.86 -6.98 3.03
N MET A 83 -2.74 -7.34 3.65
CA MET A 83 -1.54 -6.51 3.71
C MET A 83 -0.48 -7.05 2.75
N THR A 84 0.03 -6.21 1.85
CA THR A 84 1.21 -6.57 1.05
C THR A 84 2.49 -6.09 1.72
N CYS A 85 3.52 -6.91 1.71
CA CYS A 85 4.81 -6.58 2.32
C CYS A 85 5.97 -7.23 1.54
N GLY A 86 7.17 -6.70 1.69
CA GLY A 86 8.37 -7.31 1.11
C GLY A 86 8.68 -8.66 1.74
N ASP A 87 8.63 -8.72 3.08
CA ASP A 87 8.99 -9.91 3.83
C ASP A 87 8.03 -10.19 4.99
N GLU A 88 7.66 -9.18 5.78
CA GLU A 88 6.91 -9.34 7.03
C GLU A 88 6.07 -8.10 7.39
N VAL A 89 5.04 -8.30 8.20
CA VAL A 89 4.11 -7.22 8.60
C VAL A 89 4.25 -6.79 10.05
N ALA A 90 5.01 -7.51 10.87
CA ALA A 90 5.16 -7.33 12.33
C ALA A 90 3.80 -7.19 13.05
N MET A 91 3.58 -6.07 13.77
CA MET A 91 2.33 -5.81 14.53
C MET A 91 1.34 -4.91 13.76
N ALA A 92 1.49 -4.75 12.43
CA ALA A 92 0.52 -4.01 11.61
C ALA A 92 -0.93 -4.55 11.73
N PRO A 93 -1.18 -5.88 11.90
CA PRO A 93 -2.52 -6.40 12.18
C PRO A 93 -3.17 -5.81 13.43
N GLU A 94 -2.43 -5.64 14.50
CA GLU A 94 -2.93 -5.04 15.75
C GLU A 94 -3.21 -3.54 15.58
N MET A 95 -2.43 -2.87 14.73
CA MET A 95 -2.66 -1.46 14.42
C MET A 95 -3.96 -1.27 13.64
N ILE A 96 -4.21 -2.06 12.59
CA ILE A 96 -5.45 -1.93 11.81
C ILE A 96 -6.68 -2.30 12.64
N LYS A 97 -6.60 -3.32 13.51
CA LYS A 97 -7.67 -3.64 14.47
C LYS A 97 -8.01 -2.44 15.36
N LYS A 98 -6.99 -1.75 15.89
CA LYS A 98 -7.19 -0.54 16.70
C LYS A 98 -7.80 0.62 15.91
N ILE A 99 -7.47 0.75 14.61
CA ILE A 99 -8.06 1.77 13.74
C ILE A 99 -9.53 1.47 13.48
N LEU A 100 -9.87 0.24 13.08
CA LEU A 100 -11.25 -0.20 12.81
C LEU A 100 -12.13 -0.17 14.06
N LYS A 101 -11.58 -0.48 15.23
CA LYS A 101 -12.29 -0.35 16.51
C LYS A 101 -12.79 1.08 16.77
N LYS A 102 -12.12 2.12 16.27
CA LYS A 102 -12.56 3.51 16.42
C LYS A 102 -13.81 3.83 15.63
N VAL A 103 -14.11 3.06 14.61
CA VAL A 103 -15.32 3.14 13.78
C VAL A 103 -16.32 2.02 14.08
N GLY A 104 -16.14 1.32 15.21
CA GLY A 104 -17.07 0.30 15.70
C GLY A 104 -17.01 -1.05 14.99
N VAL A 105 -15.91 -1.33 14.25
CA VAL A 105 -15.77 -2.55 13.42
C VAL A 105 -14.63 -3.42 13.89
N THR A 106 -14.85 -4.74 13.85
CA THR A 106 -13.82 -5.76 14.07
C THR A 106 -13.65 -6.56 12.78
N PRO A 107 -12.44 -6.63 12.20
CA PRO A 107 -12.24 -7.42 10.98
C PRO A 107 -12.40 -8.91 11.27
N GLU A 108 -13.08 -9.63 10.38
CA GLU A 108 -13.26 -11.08 10.45
C GLU A 108 -11.95 -11.81 10.21
N SER A 109 -11.20 -11.34 9.21
CA SER A 109 -9.90 -11.93 8.87
C SER A 109 -8.85 -10.90 8.46
N ILE A 110 -7.59 -11.23 8.71
CA ILE A 110 -6.41 -10.43 8.32
C ILE A 110 -5.37 -11.36 7.71
N TRP A 111 -4.92 -11.02 6.51
CA TRP A 111 -3.98 -11.82 5.74
C TRP A 111 -2.77 -11.01 5.31
N SER A 112 -1.65 -11.67 5.00
CA SER A 112 -0.54 -11.04 4.30
C SER A 112 -0.18 -11.76 3.00
N VAL A 113 0.29 -10.98 2.03
CA VAL A 113 0.86 -11.46 0.77
C VAL A 113 2.27 -10.89 0.63
N ILE A 114 3.26 -11.76 0.48
CA ILE A 114 4.63 -11.37 0.18
C ILE A 114 4.69 -10.93 -1.28
N MET A 115 5.17 -9.70 -1.51
CA MET A 115 5.33 -9.09 -2.82
C MET A 115 6.74 -8.48 -2.95
N PRO A 116 7.23 -8.20 -4.14
CA PRO A 116 8.54 -7.59 -4.30
C PRO A 116 8.75 -6.33 -3.49
N ASN A 117 9.93 -6.22 -2.88
CA ASN A 117 10.30 -5.08 -2.05
C ASN A 117 10.59 -3.84 -2.90
N ASN A 118 10.17 -2.67 -2.42
CA ASN A 118 10.34 -1.41 -3.12
C ASN A 118 10.88 -0.27 -2.22
N TYR A 119 11.26 -0.56 -0.97
CA TYR A 119 11.74 0.48 -0.08
C TYR A 119 13.22 0.81 -0.32
N VAL A 120 13.51 2.08 -0.62
CA VAL A 120 14.85 2.53 -1.04
C VAL A 120 15.35 3.79 -0.30
N LEU A 121 14.60 4.34 0.66
CA LEU A 121 14.92 5.66 1.24
C LEU A 121 15.98 5.64 2.35
N LEU A 122 16.39 4.48 2.84
CA LEU A 122 17.40 4.37 3.90
C LEU A 122 18.64 3.59 3.43
N PRO A 123 19.81 3.85 4.01
CA PRO A 123 20.99 3.01 3.80
C PRO A 123 20.70 1.52 4.07
N GLY A 124 21.28 0.63 3.30
CA GLY A 124 21.07 -0.82 3.45
C GLY A 124 19.76 -1.38 2.86
N PHE A 125 18.83 -0.53 2.42
CA PHE A 125 17.58 -0.96 1.76
C PHE A 125 17.67 -0.74 0.24
N ASN A 126 17.23 -1.73 -0.52
CA ASN A 126 17.12 -1.66 -1.98
C ASN A 126 15.92 -2.50 -2.45
N VAL A 127 15.61 -2.42 -3.74
CA VAL A 127 14.69 -3.37 -4.37
C VAL A 127 15.25 -4.78 -4.31
N ASP A 128 14.40 -5.78 -4.42
CA ASP A 128 14.82 -7.19 -4.52
C ASP A 128 15.70 -7.43 -5.76
N SER A 129 16.55 -8.46 -5.71
CA SER A 129 17.19 -8.97 -6.94
C SER A 129 16.13 -9.50 -7.90
N LYS A 130 16.46 -9.62 -9.18
CA LYS A 130 15.50 -10.11 -10.19
C LYS A 130 15.01 -11.53 -9.90
N GLU A 131 15.85 -12.38 -9.34
CA GLU A 131 15.49 -13.75 -8.95
C GLU A 131 14.50 -13.75 -7.79
N VAL A 132 14.72 -12.92 -6.78
CA VAL A 132 13.81 -12.77 -5.63
C VAL A 132 12.48 -12.14 -6.07
N GLU A 133 12.53 -11.08 -6.90
CA GLU A 133 11.35 -10.44 -7.50
C GLU A 133 10.49 -11.49 -8.24
N GLN A 134 11.10 -12.26 -9.16
CA GLN A 134 10.40 -13.28 -9.94
C GLN A 134 9.79 -14.37 -9.07
N ARG A 135 10.52 -14.86 -8.07
CA ARG A 135 10.01 -15.85 -7.12
C ARG A 135 8.78 -15.32 -6.38
N LYS A 136 8.84 -14.12 -5.80
CA LYS A 136 7.70 -13.51 -5.09
C LYS A 136 6.49 -13.34 -6.00
N LEU A 137 6.69 -12.89 -7.25
CA LEU A 137 5.61 -12.76 -8.23
C LEU A 137 5.02 -14.10 -8.67
N LYS A 138 5.82 -15.16 -8.72
CA LYS A 138 5.39 -16.53 -9.04
C LYS A 138 4.55 -17.13 -7.89
N ASP A 139 4.91 -16.85 -6.64
CA ASP A 139 4.28 -17.44 -5.46
C ASP A 139 2.98 -16.71 -5.07
N ALA A 140 2.89 -15.41 -5.32
CA ALA A 140 1.76 -14.57 -4.93
C ALA A 140 0.38 -15.07 -5.43
N PRO A 141 0.20 -15.55 -6.68
CA PRO A 141 -1.11 -16.01 -7.17
C PRO A 141 -1.71 -17.15 -6.37
N SER A 142 -0.92 -18.11 -5.91
CA SER A 142 -1.41 -19.24 -5.07
C SER A 142 -1.88 -18.74 -3.72
N ARG A 143 -1.12 -17.83 -3.09
CA ARG A 143 -1.49 -17.20 -1.83
C ARG A 143 -2.77 -16.38 -1.95
N ILE A 144 -2.92 -15.60 -3.03
CA ILE A 144 -4.13 -14.80 -3.28
C ILE A 144 -5.35 -15.71 -3.45
N ARG A 145 -5.24 -16.84 -4.15
CA ARG A 145 -6.34 -17.82 -4.26
C ARG A 145 -6.75 -18.37 -2.91
N GLU A 146 -5.80 -18.82 -2.09
CA GLU A 146 -6.05 -19.29 -0.72
C GLU A 146 -6.80 -18.26 0.13
N ILE A 147 -6.38 -16.98 0.04
CA ILE A 147 -7.03 -15.87 0.75
C ILE A 147 -8.46 -15.70 0.28
N GLY A 148 -8.71 -15.69 -1.03
CA GLY A 148 -10.06 -15.54 -1.59
C GLY A 148 -10.99 -16.70 -1.19
N GLU A 149 -10.48 -17.94 -1.17
CA GLU A 149 -11.23 -19.09 -0.64
C GLU A 149 -11.53 -18.94 0.84
N GLY A 150 -10.55 -18.45 1.63
CA GLY A 150 -10.73 -18.18 3.04
C GLY A 150 -11.78 -17.10 3.32
N ILE A 151 -11.83 -16.04 2.51
CA ILE A 151 -12.83 -14.96 2.61
C ILE A 151 -14.22 -15.51 2.27
N LYS A 152 -14.38 -16.26 1.17
CA LYS A 152 -15.64 -16.92 0.80
C LYS A 152 -16.17 -17.88 1.86
N ALA A 153 -15.26 -18.57 2.54
CA ALA A 153 -15.58 -19.49 3.62
C ALA A 153 -15.78 -18.82 4.98
N HIS A 154 -15.78 -17.48 5.05
CA HIS A 154 -15.88 -16.69 6.29
C HIS A 154 -14.87 -17.14 7.37
N ARG A 155 -13.63 -17.47 6.94
CA ARG A 155 -12.58 -17.93 7.86
C ARG A 155 -12.14 -16.81 8.78
N LYS A 156 -12.40 -16.97 10.08
CA LYS A 156 -11.96 -16.03 11.13
C LYS A 156 -10.52 -16.31 11.52
N CYS A 157 -9.59 -15.48 11.06
CA CYS A 157 -8.16 -15.71 11.30
C CYS A 157 -7.30 -14.43 11.25
N VAL A 158 -6.07 -14.57 11.75
CA VAL A 158 -4.97 -13.63 11.51
C VAL A 158 -3.81 -14.46 10.95
N ASP A 159 -3.78 -14.59 9.64
CA ASP A 159 -2.81 -15.40 8.90
C ASP A 159 -1.84 -14.50 8.14
N VAL A 160 -0.76 -14.13 8.83
CA VAL A 160 0.24 -13.15 8.38
C VAL A 160 1.65 -13.58 8.73
N VAL A 161 2.61 -13.16 7.92
CA VAL A 161 4.04 -13.34 8.22
C VAL A 161 4.50 -12.21 9.14
N ARG A 162 4.67 -12.50 10.43
CA ARG A 162 5.05 -11.48 11.44
C ARG A 162 6.54 -11.16 11.44
N GLY A 163 7.37 -12.13 11.10
CA GLY A 163 8.83 -12.01 11.17
C GLY A 163 9.37 -11.95 12.60
N SER A 164 10.64 -11.55 12.71
CA SER A 164 11.37 -11.47 13.99
C SER A 164 11.11 -10.14 14.70
N MET A 165 11.10 -10.14 16.05
CA MET A 165 10.95 -8.96 16.92
C MET A 165 9.80 -8.00 16.52
N PRO A 166 8.57 -8.49 16.28
CA PRO A 166 7.51 -7.70 15.70
C PRO A 166 7.09 -6.51 16.58
N ARG A 167 7.13 -6.66 17.91
CA ARG A 167 6.79 -5.59 18.85
C ARG A 167 7.79 -4.44 18.82
N LEU A 168 9.09 -4.74 18.69
CA LEU A 168 10.15 -3.73 18.59
C LEU A 168 10.04 -2.95 17.28
N LYS A 169 9.85 -3.65 16.15
CA LYS A 169 9.72 -3.04 14.82
C LYS A 169 8.52 -2.08 14.78
N THR A 170 7.36 -2.50 15.18
CA THR A 170 6.16 -1.64 15.16
C THR A 170 6.12 -0.63 16.31
N GLY A 171 6.64 -0.96 17.48
CA GLY A 171 6.58 -0.09 18.65
C GLY A 171 7.63 1.01 18.69
N LEU A 172 8.82 0.77 18.13
CA LEU A 172 9.92 1.74 18.14
C LEU A 172 10.23 2.26 16.74
N VAL A 173 10.46 1.36 15.77
CA VAL A 173 10.93 1.78 14.44
C VAL A 173 9.83 2.51 13.65
N TYR A 174 8.59 2.06 13.70
CA TYR A 174 7.50 2.71 12.99
C TYR A 174 7.20 4.15 13.47
N PRO A 175 7.14 4.46 14.79
CA PRO A 175 7.00 5.85 15.26
C PRO A 175 8.16 6.75 14.82
N LEU A 176 9.40 6.24 14.88
CA LEU A 176 10.59 6.95 14.41
C LEU A 176 10.50 7.20 12.90
N PHE A 177 10.10 6.21 12.11
CA PHE A 177 9.87 6.35 10.68
C PHE A 177 8.83 7.45 10.39
N LYS A 178 7.69 7.46 11.09
CA LYS A 178 6.67 8.50 10.91
C LYS A 178 7.19 9.91 11.23
N ARG A 179 8.04 10.03 12.24
CA ARG A 179 8.55 11.33 12.69
C ARG A 179 9.71 11.83 11.84
N TRP A 180 10.61 10.93 11.41
CA TRP A 180 11.88 11.28 10.77
C TRP A 180 12.17 10.53 9.46
N GLY A 181 11.34 9.59 9.07
CA GLY A 181 11.54 8.78 7.85
C GLY A 181 10.99 9.41 6.57
N VAL A 182 10.17 10.46 6.70
CA VAL A 182 9.50 11.10 5.57
C VAL A 182 9.78 12.59 5.60
N PHE A 183 10.71 13.03 4.75
CA PHE A 183 11.00 14.45 4.58
C PHE A 183 10.72 14.84 3.12
N PRO A 184 9.53 15.39 2.81
CA PRO A 184 9.17 15.76 1.42
C PRO A 184 10.21 16.66 0.75
N LYS A 185 10.87 17.54 1.49
CA LYS A 185 11.93 18.43 1.01
C LYS A 185 13.18 17.74 0.48
N LYS A 186 13.37 16.44 0.74
CA LYS A 186 14.51 15.66 0.20
C LYS A 186 14.26 15.16 -1.23
N TRP A 187 13.00 15.17 -1.68
CA TRP A 187 12.69 14.80 -3.06
C TRP A 187 13.21 15.86 -4.03
N HIS A 188 13.80 15.41 -5.10
CA HIS A 188 14.31 16.26 -6.18
C HIS A 188 14.29 15.52 -7.51
N SER A 189 14.44 16.25 -8.59
CA SER A 189 14.78 15.68 -9.90
C SER A 189 16.22 16.00 -10.27
N THR A 190 16.85 15.10 -11.02
CA THR A 190 18.18 15.30 -11.61
C THR A 190 18.05 15.87 -13.02
N ASP A 191 19.18 16.26 -13.64
CA ASP A 191 19.25 16.77 -15.02
C ASP A 191 18.76 15.75 -16.07
N ALA A 192 18.63 14.47 -15.70
CA ALA A 192 18.00 13.44 -16.54
C ALA A 192 16.49 13.61 -16.68
N CYS A 193 15.86 14.53 -15.94
CA CYS A 193 14.43 14.81 -16.02
C CYS A 193 14.08 15.44 -17.37
N VAL A 194 13.08 14.86 -18.04
CA VAL A 194 12.58 15.33 -19.33
C VAL A 194 11.18 16.00 -19.22
N GLY A 195 10.71 16.28 -17.99
CA GLY A 195 9.45 16.97 -17.77
C GLY A 195 8.19 16.19 -18.21
N CYS A 196 8.25 14.85 -18.31
CA CYS A 196 7.17 14.03 -18.87
C CYS A 196 5.91 13.93 -18.00
N GLY A 197 5.95 14.34 -16.72
CA GLY A 197 4.79 14.37 -15.82
C GLY A 197 4.35 12.98 -15.27
N ILE A 198 5.03 11.87 -15.59
CA ILE A 198 4.66 10.53 -15.10
C ILE A 198 4.64 10.47 -13.56
N CYS A 199 5.58 11.13 -12.87
CA CYS A 199 5.62 11.23 -11.42
C CYS A 199 4.41 11.97 -10.84
N VAL A 200 3.93 13.01 -11.54
CA VAL A 200 2.70 13.76 -11.18
C VAL A 200 1.48 12.85 -11.32
N LYS A 201 1.33 12.22 -12.48
CA LYS A 201 0.21 11.31 -12.78
C LYS A 201 0.11 10.15 -11.80
N ASN A 202 1.25 9.55 -11.44
CA ASN A 202 1.31 8.37 -10.58
C ASN A 202 1.33 8.69 -9.08
N CYS A 203 1.33 9.98 -8.68
CA CYS A 203 1.25 10.35 -7.27
C CYS A 203 -0.16 10.08 -6.72
N PRO A 204 -0.36 9.10 -5.81
CA PRO A 204 -1.69 8.80 -5.29
C PRO A 204 -2.25 9.91 -4.40
N GLN A 205 -1.38 10.77 -3.86
CA GLN A 205 -1.77 11.94 -3.06
C GLN A 205 -1.91 13.21 -3.89
N LYS A 206 -1.65 13.16 -5.22
CA LYS A 206 -1.63 14.33 -6.10
C LYS A 206 -0.78 15.48 -5.53
N ASN A 207 0.30 15.13 -4.86
CA ASN A 207 1.19 16.01 -4.11
C ASN A 207 2.42 16.45 -4.92
N ILE A 208 2.38 16.34 -6.24
CA ILE A 208 3.47 16.72 -7.15
C ILE A 208 2.90 17.59 -8.26
N VAL A 209 3.53 18.74 -8.50
CA VAL A 209 3.24 19.64 -9.62
C VAL A 209 4.49 19.81 -10.48
N LEU A 210 4.35 20.22 -11.73
CA LEU A 210 5.48 20.65 -12.55
C LEU A 210 5.61 22.18 -12.42
N ASP A 211 6.86 22.67 -12.25
CA ASP A 211 7.17 24.10 -12.34
C ASP A 211 7.22 24.57 -13.80
N ASP A 212 7.53 25.87 -14.01
CA ASP A 212 7.60 26.51 -15.33
C ASP A 212 8.65 25.86 -16.25
N SER A 213 9.72 25.30 -15.67
CA SER A 213 10.76 24.53 -16.36
C SER A 213 10.38 23.05 -16.55
N ARG A 214 9.15 22.66 -16.20
CA ARG A 214 8.62 21.30 -16.23
C ARG A 214 9.33 20.31 -15.31
N HIS A 215 10.00 20.78 -14.26
CA HIS A 215 10.57 19.95 -13.23
C HIS A 215 9.56 19.66 -12.10
N PRO A 216 9.50 18.44 -11.56
CA PRO A 216 8.55 18.10 -10.50
C PRO A 216 8.93 18.76 -9.17
N GLN A 217 7.92 19.33 -8.51
CA GLN A 217 7.99 19.89 -7.17
C GLN A 217 7.07 19.11 -6.24
N TRP A 218 7.59 18.67 -5.09
CA TRP A 218 6.86 17.87 -4.11
C TRP A 218 6.28 18.74 -3.01
N GLY A 219 4.99 18.65 -2.79
CA GLY A 219 4.29 19.28 -1.67
C GLY A 219 4.48 18.53 -0.33
N PRO A 220 3.84 19.05 0.75
CA PRO A 220 4.02 18.52 2.10
C PRO A 220 3.33 17.16 2.37
N ASP A 221 2.31 16.79 1.59
CA ASP A 221 1.43 15.66 1.86
C ASP A 221 1.95 14.33 1.30
N CYS A 222 3.27 14.16 1.28
CA CYS A 222 3.91 12.94 0.80
C CYS A 222 3.70 11.78 1.78
N CYS A 223 3.09 10.69 1.31
CA CYS A 223 2.91 9.46 2.10
C CYS A 223 4.04 8.43 1.93
N SER A 224 5.16 8.81 1.31
CA SER A 224 6.32 7.93 1.04
C SER A 224 5.99 6.63 0.28
N CYS A 225 5.04 6.67 -0.63
CA CYS A 225 4.65 5.50 -1.43
C CYS A 225 5.66 5.12 -2.52
N LEU A 226 6.62 6.00 -2.82
CA LEU A 226 7.70 5.82 -3.79
C LEU A 226 7.22 5.67 -5.26
N ALA A 227 5.94 5.88 -5.54
CA ALA A 227 5.41 5.76 -6.90
C ALA A 227 6.15 6.64 -7.91
N CYS A 228 6.45 7.89 -7.54
CA CYS A 228 7.16 8.84 -8.40
C CYS A 228 8.59 8.38 -8.75
N TYR A 229 9.31 7.81 -7.76
CA TYR A 229 10.65 7.28 -7.95
C TYR A 229 10.64 6.05 -8.86
N HIS A 230 9.81 5.07 -8.53
CA HIS A 230 9.81 3.78 -9.23
C HIS A 230 9.19 3.84 -10.62
N SER A 231 8.31 4.79 -10.89
CA SER A 231 7.71 4.96 -12.22
C SER A 231 8.47 5.89 -13.16
N CYS A 232 9.56 6.52 -12.72
CA CYS A 232 10.32 7.43 -13.54
C CYS A 232 11.14 6.67 -14.61
N PRO A 233 10.83 6.80 -15.90
CA PRO A 233 11.50 6.01 -16.95
C PRO A 233 12.95 6.47 -17.19
N ARG A 234 13.30 7.68 -16.72
CA ARG A 234 14.65 8.25 -16.81
C ARG A 234 15.44 8.09 -15.52
N HIS A 235 14.85 7.43 -14.49
CA HIS A 235 15.44 7.32 -13.15
C HIS A 235 15.89 8.70 -12.60
N ALA A 236 15.16 9.75 -12.98
CA ALA A 236 15.51 11.14 -12.67
C ALA A 236 14.94 11.64 -11.34
N VAL A 237 14.06 10.89 -10.67
CA VAL A 237 13.54 11.24 -9.34
C VAL A 237 14.49 10.69 -8.29
N GLY A 238 14.96 11.57 -7.40
CA GLY A 238 15.86 11.21 -6.31
C GLY A 238 15.33 11.64 -4.93
N TYR A 239 15.86 11.02 -3.87
CA TYR A 239 15.59 11.38 -2.48
C TYR A 239 16.91 11.55 -1.72
N GLY A 240 17.31 12.78 -1.48
CA GLY A 240 18.62 13.10 -0.94
C GLY A 240 19.74 12.45 -1.77
N LYS A 241 20.76 11.91 -1.09
CA LYS A 241 21.82 11.12 -1.73
C LYS A 241 21.54 9.60 -1.72
N GLU A 242 20.46 9.18 -1.02
CA GLU A 242 20.19 7.79 -0.67
C GLU A 242 19.82 6.93 -1.88
N THR A 243 19.13 7.51 -2.86
CA THR A 243 18.59 6.78 -4.00
C THR A 243 19.45 6.78 -5.26
N ALA A 244 20.58 7.48 -5.26
CA ALA A 244 21.44 7.69 -6.46
C ALA A 244 21.93 6.39 -7.13
N LYS A 245 22.10 5.31 -6.35
CA LYS A 245 22.61 4.00 -6.84
C LYS A 245 21.65 2.85 -6.57
N LYS A 246 20.34 3.14 -6.33
CA LYS A 246 19.37 2.11 -5.99
C LYS A 246 18.49 1.77 -7.17
N GLY A 247 18.00 0.53 -7.19
CA GLY A 247 17.14 0.03 -8.26
C GLY A 247 15.74 0.63 -8.22
N GLN A 248 14.99 0.38 -9.28
CA GLN A 248 13.56 0.68 -9.38
C GLN A 248 12.77 -0.62 -9.51
N TYR A 249 11.61 -0.64 -8.90
CA TYR A 249 10.61 -1.69 -9.05
C TYR A 249 9.23 -1.09 -9.23
N PHE A 250 8.58 -1.43 -10.30
CA PHE A 250 7.15 -1.16 -10.50
C PHE A 250 6.52 -2.43 -11.07
N LEU A 251 5.35 -2.80 -10.58
CA LEU A 251 4.69 -4.04 -11.03
C LEU A 251 4.65 -4.11 -12.56
N PRO A 252 5.08 -5.23 -13.18
CA PRO A 252 5.10 -5.38 -14.63
C PRO A 252 3.74 -5.08 -15.29
N PRO A 253 3.71 -4.42 -16.47
CA PRO A 253 2.46 -4.00 -17.12
C PRO A 253 1.48 -5.14 -17.43
N ASN A 254 2.00 -6.33 -17.74
CA ASN A 254 1.18 -7.53 -18.01
C ASN A 254 0.42 -8.03 -16.77
N LEU A 255 0.86 -7.69 -15.57
CA LEU A 255 0.19 -8.04 -14.31
C LEU A 255 -0.76 -6.94 -13.82
N ARG A 256 -0.83 -5.78 -14.47
CA ARG A 256 -1.71 -4.66 -14.10
C ARG A 256 -3.08 -4.68 -14.79
N LYS A 257 -3.31 -5.65 -15.67
CA LYS A 257 -4.54 -5.79 -16.47
C LYS A 257 -5.62 -6.59 -15.75
#